data_23a1ddea5cac0b3c01a008b5b42151bc
#
_entry.id   23a1ddea5cac0b3c01a008b5b42151bc
#
_cell.length_a   1.000
_cell.length_b   1.000
_cell.length_c   1.000
_cell.angle_alpha   90.00
_cell.angle_beta   90.00
_cell.angle_gamma   90.00
#
_symmetry.space_group_name_H-M   'P 1'
#
loop_
_entity.id
_entity.type
_entity.pdbx_description
1 polymer ?
#
loop_
_entity_poly.entity_id
_entity_poly.type
_entity_poly.pdbx_seq_one_letter_code
_entity_poly.pdbx_strand_id
1 'polypeptide(L)'
;MFWNYATECRRERQWVGGVVWLVTVNLLAAQQCVGQVDPYHRNLLQLGYDHPLRGQGPRGAYGYYYYNNPEIIGTNIALRLAIAPAYLDGEFGFRQLFSPTTDFGVGFYGGAYGENYYEVRQGNYRRKESFDGHGGGLALSVYQLLNPGMLIPLNVVARGGMKYSGYEGNSSTSDDFELPDGRPTAFVRGGLRLAGKEPILYPDLGLEVSAWAERQWRLNDGTYGFDDDRGVNPKSDLYWAYAGLDYSWTNVGHKISFATTIGDSETVDRFSAWRLGGVLPLIAEFPLILPGYYYQELTARRFLHLYASYVFPLGAGNRFQFRLEGAGALVDYLEGFEQPDPWQSGVGCGLTFTPKGKNYRVVLRYGYGFGAIRNNGDEGGHSVGILFQYDFERHWRRTGN
;
A
#
# COMPACT_ATOMS: atom_id res chain seq x y z
N MET A 1 -18.54 12.08 52.45
CA MET A 1 -17.62 12.38 51.33
C MET A 1 -17.03 11.10 50.69
N PHE A 2 -17.68 9.96 50.82
CA PHE A 2 -17.19 8.63 50.30
C PHE A 2 -18.13 7.97 49.28
N TRP A 3 -19.18 8.65 48.82
CA TRP A 3 -20.19 8.04 47.96
C TRP A 3 -20.05 8.46 46.46
N ASN A 4 -19.25 9.47 46.15
CA ASN A 4 -19.10 9.91 44.75
C ASN A 4 -18.01 9.16 43.97
N TYR A 5 -17.06 8.49 44.62
CA TYR A 5 -15.99 7.77 43.91
C TYR A 5 -16.45 6.41 43.33
N ALA A 6 -17.46 5.79 43.88
CA ALA A 6 -17.96 4.50 43.44
C ALA A 6 -18.79 4.57 42.15
N THR A 7 -19.41 5.72 41.87
CA THR A 7 -20.23 5.93 40.67
C THR A 7 -19.41 6.29 39.44
N GLU A 8 -18.31 7.00 39.58
CA GLU A 8 -17.40 7.32 38.45
C GLU A 8 -16.63 6.08 37.97
N CYS A 9 -16.12 5.25 38.90
CA CYS A 9 -15.40 4.02 38.55
C CYS A 9 -16.31 2.97 37.88
N ARG A 10 -17.62 3.00 38.14
CA ARG A 10 -18.61 2.13 37.50
C ARG A 10 -18.96 2.61 36.09
N ARG A 11 -18.89 3.90 35.85
CA ARG A 11 -19.15 4.50 34.53
C ARG A 11 -17.99 4.25 33.56
N GLU A 12 -16.75 4.37 34.02
CA GLU A 12 -15.57 4.06 33.20
C GLU A 12 -15.49 2.57 32.84
N ARG A 13 -15.81 1.66 33.76
CA ARG A 13 -15.89 0.21 33.45
C ARG A 13 -16.99 -0.15 32.45
N GLN A 14 -18.10 0.59 32.42
CA GLN A 14 -19.15 0.39 31.42
C GLN A 14 -18.71 0.88 30.01
N TRP A 15 -17.91 1.94 29.93
CA TRP A 15 -17.38 2.42 28.65
C TRP A 15 -16.33 1.47 28.08
N VAL A 16 -15.40 0.99 28.88
CA VAL A 16 -14.39 0.01 28.44
C VAL A 16 -15.05 -1.32 28.05
N GLY A 17 -16.00 -1.80 28.82
CA GLY A 17 -16.79 -2.98 28.50
C GLY A 17 -17.61 -2.81 27.21
N GLY A 18 -18.21 -1.63 26.99
CA GLY A 18 -18.98 -1.30 25.79
C GLY A 18 -18.13 -1.23 24.53
N VAL A 19 -16.94 -0.67 24.61
CA VAL A 19 -16.01 -0.62 23.46
C VAL A 19 -15.48 -2.01 23.11
N VAL A 20 -15.11 -2.81 24.10
CA VAL A 20 -14.68 -4.20 23.87
C VAL A 20 -15.84 -5.04 23.31
N TRP A 21 -17.07 -4.86 23.82
CA TRP A 21 -18.25 -5.55 23.29
C TRP A 21 -18.63 -5.11 21.87
N LEU A 22 -18.57 -3.81 21.54
CA LEU A 22 -18.81 -3.31 20.20
C LEU A 22 -17.75 -3.79 19.17
N VAL A 23 -16.50 -3.85 19.59
CA VAL A 23 -15.43 -4.42 18.75
C VAL A 23 -15.66 -5.92 18.54
N THR A 24 -16.05 -6.66 19.60
CA THR A 24 -16.32 -8.10 19.52
C THR A 24 -17.55 -8.42 18.67
N VAL A 25 -18.64 -7.64 18.78
CA VAL A 25 -19.87 -7.85 18.00
C VAL A 25 -19.67 -7.48 16.52
N ASN A 26 -18.88 -6.43 16.20
CA ASN A 26 -18.57 -6.11 14.81
C ASN A 26 -17.55 -7.09 14.19
N LEU A 27 -16.65 -7.67 14.98
CA LEU A 27 -15.81 -8.78 14.56
C LEU A 27 -16.64 -10.06 14.27
N LEU A 28 -17.74 -10.29 15.01
CA LEU A 28 -18.67 -11.39 14.76
C LEU A 28 -19.46 -11.20 13.44
N ALA A 29 -19.69 -9.97 13.01
CA ALA A 29 -20.33 -9.68 11.71
C ALA A 29 -19.35 -9.79 10.51
N ALA A 30 -18.05 -9.90 10.75
CA ALA A 30 -17.03 -10.19 9.75
C ALA A 30 -16.98 -11.69 9.41
N GLN A 31 -18.13 -12.32 9.24
CA GLN A 31 -18.21 -13.72 8.85
C GLN A 31 -17.62 -13.93 7.45
N GLN A 32 -16.71 -14.87 7.38
CA GLN A 32 -16.14 -15.54 6.19
C GLN A 32 -15.10 -14.75 5.37
N CYS A 33 -13.96 -14.44 5.97
CA CYS A 33 -12.73 -14.47 5.21
C CYS A 33 -12.17 -15.90 5.21
N VAL A 34 -12.74 -16.74 4.39
CA VAL A 34 -12.21 -18.07 4.10
C VAL A 34 -11.23 -17.90 2.94
N GLY A 35 -9.94 -18.03 3.21
CA GLY A 35 -8.89 -17.91 2.20
C GLY A 35 -8.50 -16.45 1.89
N GLN A 36 -7.36 -16.27 1.21
CA GLN A 36 -6.87 -14.94 0.80
C GLN A 36 -7.46 -14.43 -0.50
N VAL A 37 -8.25 -15.23 -1.18
CA VAL A 37 -9.04 -14.81 -2.33
C VAL A 37 -10.17 -13.94 -1.80
N ASP A 38 -10.22 -12.66 -2.20
CA ASP A 38 -11.30 -11.74 -1.83
C ASP A 38 -12.66 -12.41 -2.13
N PRO A 39 -13.49 -12.70 -1.11
CA PRO A 39 -14.73 -13.43 -1.33
C PRO A 39 -15.84 -12.58 -1.95
N TYR A 40 -15.60 -11.29 -2.14
CA TYR A 40 -16.59 -10.37 -2.64
C TYR A 40 -16.38 -10.04 -4.12
N HIS A 41 -17.48 -9.94 -4.86
CA HIS A 41 -17.46 -9.36 -6.19
C HIS A 41 -17.13 -7.86 -6.08
N ARG A 42 -16.11 -7.40 -6.81
CA ARG A 42 -15.67 -6.00 -6.82
C ARG A 42 -15.42 -5.53 -8.23
N ASN A 43 -15.79 -4.29 -8.45
CA ASN A 43 -15.61 -3.63 -9.73
C ASN A 43 -15.37 -2.14 -9.46
N LEU A 44 -14.10 -1.72 -9.45
CA LEU A 44 -13.66 -0.41 -8.99
C LEU A 44 -12.78 0.26 -10.05
N LEU A 45 -12.98 1.55 -10.24
CA LEU A 45 -12.03 2.42 -10.94
C LEU A 45 -11.41 3.38 -9.93
N GLN A 46 -10.08 3.51 -9.97
CA GLN A 46 -9.35 4.44 -9.14
C GLN A 46 -8.43 5.31 -9.98
N LEU A 47 -8.44 6.61 -9.72
CA LEU A 47 -7.54 7.58 -10.33
C LEU A 47 -6.91 8.40 -9.20
N GLY A 48 -5.61 8.60 -9.25
CA GLY A 48 -4.88 9.38 -8.24
C GLY A 48 -3.79 10.24 -8.87
N TYR A 49 -3.56 11.39 -8.27
CA TYR A 49 -2.50 12.31 -8.64
C TYR A 49 -1.92 12.95 -7.40
N ASP A 50 -0.60 12.88 -7.26
CA ASP A 50 0.19 13.46 -6.18
C ASP A 50 1.17 14.48 -6.76
N HIS A 51 1.15 15.69 -6.21
CA HIS A 51 1.93 16.81 -6.72
C HIS A 51 2.66 17.55 -5.60
N PRO A 52 3.99 17.69 -5.70
CA PRO A 52 4.73 18.53 -4.78
C PRO A 52 4.46 20.02 -5.06
N LEU A 53 4.17 20.79 -4.00
CA LEU A 53 3.96 22.24 -4.10
C LEU A 53 5.26 23.01 -3.91
N ARG A 54 6.28 22.39 -3.34
CA ARG A 54 7.59 22.99 -3.11
C ARG A 54 8.67 22.06 -3.66
N GLY A 55 9.64 22.65 -4.38
CA GLY A 55 10.70 21.91 -5.08
C GLY A 55 10.24 21.33 -6.42
N GLN A 56 11.17 20.67 -7.09
CA GLN A 56 10.94 20.01 -8.39
C GLN A 56 11.01 18.49 -8.24
N GLY A 57 10.11 17.91 -7.44
CA GLY A 57 10.06 16.47 -7.23
C GLY A 57 9.28 15.71 -8.29
N PRO A 58 9.38 14.39 -8.28
CA PRO A 58 8.56 13.54 -9.12
C PRO A 58 7.08 13.72 -8.76
N ARG A 59 6.22 13.56 -9.77
CA ARG A 59 4.77 13.59 -9.63
C ARG A 59 4.28 12.14 -9.63
N GLY A 60 3.45 11.78 -8.68
CA GLY A 60 2.79 10.48 -8.68
C GLY A 60 1.46 10.56 -9.43
N ALA A 61 1.30 9.78 -10.47
CA ALA A 61 0.01 9.65 -11.15
C ALA A 61 -0.28 8.18 -11.37
N TYR A 62 -1.52 7.77 -11.08
CA TYR A 62 -1.95 6.44 -11.39
C TYR A 62 -3.43 6.39 -11.72
N GLY A 63 -3.79 5.37 -12.48
CA GLY A 63 -5.18 5.03 -12.70
C GLY A 63 -5.26 3.53 -12.90
N TYR A 64 -6.18 2.88 -12.22
CA TYR A 64 -6.39 1.47 -12.44
C TYR A 64 -7.85 1.06 -12.28
N TYR A 65 -8.20 0.00 -12.98
CA TYR A 65 -9.44 -0.72 -12.86
C TYR A 65 -9.18 -2.01 -12.08
N TYR A 66 -9.89 -2.20 -10.97
CA TYR A 66 -9.83 -3.39 -10.16
C TYR A 66 -11.11 -4.20 -10.33
N TYR A 67 -10.93 -5.45 -10.71
CA TYR A 67 -12.00 -6.43 -10.86
C TYR A 67 -11.68 -7.66 -10.02
N ASN A 68 -12.64 -8.11 -9.24
CA ASN A 68 -12.58 -9.36 -8.51
C ASN A 68 -13.89 -10.11 -8.65
N ASN A 69 -13.82 -11.30 -9.22
CA ASN A 69 -14.94 -12.20 -9.29
C ASN A 69 -14.55 -13.52 -8.62
N PRO A 70 -15.08 -13.79 -7.43
CA PRO A 70 -14.74 -14.99 -6.68
C PRO A 70 -15.29 -16.28 -7.30
N GLU A 71 -16.20 -16.23 -8.26
CA GLU A 71 -16.90 -17.35 -8.87
C GLU A 71 -17.00 -17.18 -10.40
N ILE A 72 -15.88 -16.88 -11.06
CA ILE A 72 -15.87 -16.61 -12.50
C ILE A 72 -16.16 -17.87 -13.33
N ILE A 73 -15.72 -19.03 -12.84
CA ILE A 73 -16.00 -20.34 -13.44
C ILE A 73 -16.41 -21.29 -12.31
N GLY A 74 -17.73 -21.51 -12.16
CA GLY A 74 -18.23 -22.30 -11.04
C GLY A 74 -17.92 -21.66 -9.68
N THR A 75 -18.02 -22.43 -8.61
CA THR A 75 -17.80 -21.93 -7.23
C THR A 75 -16.34 -21.94 -6.78
N ASN A 76 -15.46 -22.57 -7.56
CA ASN A 76 -14.09 -22.88 -7.12
C ASN A 76 -13.00 -22.06 -7.82
N ILE A 77 -13.33 -21.33 -8.90
CA ILE A 77 -12.34 -20.53 -9.62
C ILE A 77 -12.68 -19.05 -9.48
N ALA A 78 -11.76 -18.30 -8.93
CA ALA A 78 -11.82 -16.85 -8.78
C ALA A 78 -10.89 -16.18 -9.80
N LEU A 79 -11.21 -14.96 -10.19
CA LEU A 79 -10.34 -14.09 -10.98
C LEU A 79 -10.24 -12.73 -10.31
N ARG A 80 -9.00 -12.33 -10.03
CA ARG A 80 -8.64 -10.99 -9.59
C ARG A 80 -7.80 -10.31 -10.67
N LEU A 81 -8.16 -9.10 -11.02
CA LEU A 81 -7.45 -8.27 -12.00
C LEU A 81 -7.28 -6.85 -11.46
N ALA A 82 -6.09 -6.29 -11.62
CA ALA A 82 -5.82 -4.88 -11.51
C ALA A 82 -5.18 -4.41 -12.82
N ILE A 83 -5.88 -3.56 -13.57
CA ILE A 83 -5.49 -3.14 -14.91
C ILE A 83 -5.33 -1.63 -14.94
N ALA A 84 -4.18 -1.17 -15.41
CA ALA A 84 -3.87 0.22 -15.71
C ALA A 84 -3.26 0.33 -17.11
N PRO A 85 -3.19 1.51 -17.72
CA PRO A 85 -2.55 1.69 -19.02
C PRO A 85 -1.12 1.16 -19.09
N ALA A 86 -0.39 1.24 -17.97
CA ALA A 86 1.00 0.82 -17.85
C ALA A 86 1.21 -0.39 -16.93
N TYR A 87 0.14 -1.02 -16.44
CA TYR A 87 0.27 -2.05 -15.42
C TYR A 87 -0.87 -3.08 -15.50
N LEU A 88 -0.51 -4.34 -15.37
CA LEU A 88 -1.43 -5.46 -15.26
C LEU A 88 -0.97 -6.35 -14.11
N ASP A 89 -1.84 -6.64 -13.17
CA ASP A 89 -1.66 -7.70 -12.17
C ASP A 89 -2.95 -8.52 -12.08
N GLY A 90 -2.83 -9.82 -12.21
CA GLY A 90 -3.95 -10.73 -12.17
C GLY A 90 -3.59 -12.05 -11.51
N GLU A 91 -4.61 -12.71 -10.98
CA GLU A 91 -4.48 -14.04 -10.41
C GLU A 91 -5.75 -14.84 -10.63
N PHE A 92 -5.59 -16.05 -11.17
CA PHE A 92 -6.60 -17.10 -11.10
C PHE A 92 -6.42 -17.83 -9.78
N GLY A 93 -7.44 -17.76 -8.92
CA GLY A 93 -7.48 -18.47 -7.64
C GLY A 93 -8.29 -19.74 -7.76
N PHE A 94 -7.71 -20.86 -7.36
CA PHE A 94 -8.36 -22.17 -7.31
C PHE A 94 -8.63 -22.49 -5.84
N ARG A 95 -9.90 -22.38 -5.45
CA ARG A 95 -10.30 -22.61 -4.06
C ARG A 95 -10.29 -24.08 -3.73
N GLN A 96 -9.76 -24.42 -2.56
CA GLN A 96 -9.80 -25.77 -1.98
C GLN A 96 -9.26 -26.85 -2.93
N LEU A 97 -8.23 -26.52 -3.74
CA LEU A 97 -7.72 -27.40 -4.77
C LEU A 97 -7.11 -28.69 -4.19
N PHE A 98 -6.37 -28.57 -3.09
CA PHE A 98 -5.66 -29.67 -2.46
C PHE A 98 -6.30 -30.13 -1.14
N SER A 99 -6.95 -29.22 -0.43
CA SER A 99 -7.67 -29.49 0.83
C SER A 99 -8.72 -28.41 1.07
N PRO A 100 -9.69 -28.62 1.98
CA PRO A 100 -10.68 -27.61 2.34
C PRO A 100 -10.10 -26.30 2.89
N THR A 101 -8.82 -26.30 3.26
CA THR A 101 -8.11 -25.15 3.87
C THR A 101 -6.98 -24.62 2.99
N THR A 102 -6.83 -25.14 1.74
CA THR A 102 -5.71 -24.79 0.86
C THR A 102 -6.23 -24.24 -0.46
N ASP A 103 -5.94 -22.98 -0.73
CA ASP A 103 -6.18 -22.35 -2.02
C ASP A 103 -4.87 -22.25 -2.80
N PHE A 104 -4.98 -22.28 -4.15
CA PHE A 104 -3.87 -22.15 -5.06
C PHE A 104 -4.09 -21.00 -6.02
N GLY A 105 -3.06 -20.24 -6.36
CA GLY A 105 -3.12 -19.12 -7.27
C GLY A 105 -2.13 -19.24 -8.43
N VAL A 106 -2.58 -18.87 -9.62
CA VAL A 106 -1.71 -18.64 -10.79
C VAL A 106 -1.76 -17.17 -11.12
N GLY A 107 -0.70 -16.47 -10.77
CA GLY A 107 -0.55 -15.03 -10.96
C GLY A 107 0.17 -14.70 -12.26
N PHE A 108 -0.23 -13.60 -12.88
CA PHE A 108 0.45 -13.00 -14.02
C PHE A 108 0.47 -11.50 -13.84
N TYR A 109 1.56 -10.88 -14.20
CA TYR A 109 1.73 -9.44 -14.08
C TYR A 109 2.63 -8.92 -15.19
N GLY A 110 2.49 -7.65 -15.48
CA GLY A 110 3.26 -6.99 -16.52
C GLY A 110 2.93 -5.51 -16.59
N GLY A 111 3.72 -4.79 -17.34
CA GLY A 111 3.49 -3.38 -17.59
C GLY A 111 4.52 -2.83 -18.55
N ALA A 112 4.08 -1.83 -19.30
CA ALA A 112 4.94 -0.96 -20.06
C ALA A 112 5.02 0.37 -19.30
N TYR A 113 6.23 0.81 -18.95
CA TYR A 113 6.48 2.03 -18.16
C TYR A 113 5.79 2.03 -16.78
N GLY A 114 5.53 0.85 -16.23
CA GLY A 114 4.82 0.70 -14.95
C GLY A 114 5.71 0.93 -13.73
N GLU A 115 7.01 0.78 -13.87
CA GLU A 115 7.99 0.99 -12.82
C GLU A 115 8.80 2.24 -13.12
N ASN A 116 8.58 3.31 -12.35
CA ASN A 116 9.34 4.54 -12.51
C ASN A 116 10.48 4.58 -11.48
N TYR A 117 11.70 4.69 -11.94
CA TYR A 117 12.89 4.79 -11.10
C TYR A 117 13.31 6.27 -10.95
N TYR A 118 12.52 6.99 -10.13
CA TYR A 118 12.83 8.36 -9.79
C TYR A 118 14.04 8.43 -8.86
N GLU A 119 15.07 9.15 -9.28
CA GLU A 119 16.26 9.37 -8.48
C GLU A 119 16.12 10.66 -7.67
N VAL A 120 15.92 10.54 -6.36
CA VAL A 120 15.84 11.69 -5.46
C VAL A 120 16.91 11.52 -4.39
N ARG A 121 17.84 12.46 -4.32
CA ARG A 121 18.93 12.50 -3.34
C ARG A 121 18.89 13.82 -2.61
N GLN A 122 18.81 13.79 -1.28
CA GLN A 122 18.76 15.00 -0.43
C GLN A 122 17.75 16.05 -0.95
N GLY A 123 16.53 15.59 -1.26
CA GLY A 123 15.46 16.44 -1.74
C GLY A 123 15.61 16.96 -3.19
N ASN A 124 16.67 16.59 -3.88
CA ASN A 124 16.91 16.99 -5.26
C ASN A 124 16.51 15.85 -6.22
N TYR A 125 15.57 16.14 -7.09
CA TYR A 125 15.17 15.20 -8.14
C TYR A 125 16.15 15.23 -9.30
N ARG A 126 16.91 14.13 -9.45
CA ARG A 126 17.92 13.93 -10.46
C ARG A 126 17.28 13.38 -11.73
N ARG A 127 16.63 14.25 -12.51
CA ARG A 127 15.90 13.85 -13.73
C ARG A 127 16.77 13.14 -14.75
N LYS A 128 18.02 13.59 -14.90
CA LYS A 128 18.98 13.01 -15.84
C LYS A 128 19.39 11.57 -15.50
N GLU A 129 19.16 11.14 -14.27
CA GLU A 129 19.50 9.83 -13.72
C GLU A 129 18.25 8.96 -13.48
N SER A 130 17.08 9.46 -13.91
CA SER A 130 15.81 8.78 -13.75
C SER A 130 15.39 8.11 -15.05
N PHE A 131 14.79 6.93 -14.95
CA PHE A 131 14.40 6.11 -16.10
C PHE A 131 13.13 5.31 -15.77
N ASP A 132 12.56 4.71 -16.79
CA ASP A 132 11.34 3.92 -16.68
C ASP A 132 11.65 2.43 -16.87
N GLY A 133 10.88 1.57 -16.19
CA GLY A 133 10.96 0.12 -16.32
C GLY A 133 9.69 -0.46 -16.91
N HIS A 134 9.85 -1.56 -17.63
CA HIS A 134 8.76 -2.34 -18.20
C HIS A 134 9.07 -3.83 -18.08
N GLY A 135 8.05 -4.66 -18.11
CA GLY A 135 8.28 -6.09 -18.04
C GLY A 135 7.04 -6.89 -17.69
N GLY A 136 7.25 -8.13 -17.33
CA GLY A 136 6.18 -9.01 -16.94
C GLY A 136 6.67 -10.32 -16.32
N GLY A 137 5.75 -11.08 -15.76
CA GLY A 137 6.10 -12.30 -15.10
C GLY A 137 4.90 -13.20 -14.75
N LEU A 138 5.23 -14.35 -14.24
CA LEU A 138 4.29 -15.36 -13.76
C LEU A 138 4.66 -15.74 -12.33
N ALA A 139 3.65 -16.07 -11.53
CA ALA A 139 3.84 -16.54 -10.16
C ALA A 139 2.83 -17.63 -9.83
N LEU A 140 3.23 -18.50 -8.93
CA LEU A 140 2.37 -19.49 -8.29
C LEU A 140 2.25 -19.13 -6.81
N SER A 141 1.05 -19.23 -6.28
CA SER A 141 0.76 -18.92 -4.88
C SER A 141 0.05 -20.09 -4.20
N VAL A 142 0.37 -20.31 -2.95
CA VAL A 142 -0.34 -21.26 -2.07
C VAL A 142 -0.78 -20.47 -0.83
N TYR A 143 -2.04 -20.63 -0.48
CA TYR A 143 -2.67 -20.01 0.69
C TYR A 143 -3.19 -21.12 1.58
N GLN A 144 -2.62 -21.26 2.78
CA GLN A 144 -3.01 -22.27 3.74
C GLN A 144 -3.63 -21.66 4.97
N LEU A 145 -4.90 -21.93 5.22
CA LEU A 145 -5.57 -21.57 6.46
C LEU A 145 -5.13 -22.52 7.59
N LEU A 146 -4.52 -21.96 8.64
CA LEU A 146 -3.99 -22.72 9.77
C LEU A 146 -5.01 -23.00 10.87
N ASN A 147 -6.02 -22.15 11.03
CA ASN A 147 -6.97 -22.16 12.12
C ASN A 147 -8.43 -22.20 11.63
N PRO A 148 -8.83 -23.25 10.87
CA PRO A 148 -10.19 -23.37 10.38
C PRO A 148 -11.20 -23.33 11.53
N GLY A 149 -12.30 -22.62 11.35
CA GLY A 149 -13.35 -22.44 12.36
C GLY A 149 -13.09 -21.31 13.36
N MET A 150 -11.94 -20.65 13.33
CA MET A 150 -11.70 -19.44 14.12
C MET A 150 -12.25 -18.20 13.39
N LEU A 151 -12.73 -17.23 14.19
CA LEU A 151 -13.30 -15.98 13.68
C LEU A 151 -12.29 -15.13 12.89
N ILE A 152 -11.05 -15.10 13.36
CA ILE A 152 -9.96 -14.35 12.73
C ILE A 152 -9.04 -15.37 12.04
N PRO A 153 -9.01 -15.41 10.69
CA PRO A 153 -8.22 -16.38 9.97
C PRO A 153 -6.72 -16.10 10.10
N LEU A 154 -5.95 -17.14 10.31
CA LEU A 154 -4.50 -17.14 10.24
C LEU A 154 -4.06 -17.96 9.03
N ASN A 155 -3.39 -17.32 8.07
CA ASN A 155 -2.93 -17.94 6.86
C ASN A 155 -1.39 -17.97 6.78
N VAL A 156 -0.87 -19.09 6.26
CA VAL A 156 0.46 -19.12 5.65
C VAL A 156 0.29 -18.83 4.17
N VAL A 157 1.16 -18.01 3.64
CA VAL A 157 1.21 -17.69 2.21
C VAL A 157 2.59 -18.00 1.70
N ALA A 158 2.67 -18.76 0.61
CA ALA A 158 3.90 -18.95 -0.15
C ALA A 158 3.66 -18.54 -1.60
N ARG A 159 4.56 -17.77 -2.17
CA ARG A 159 4.50 -17.34 -3.58
C ARG A 159 5.88 -17.43 -4.19
N GLY A 160 5.97 -18.00 -5.38
CA GLY A 160 7.21 -18.06 -6.15
C GLY A 160 6.95 -17.76 -7.61
N GLY A 161 7.91 -17.15 -8.27
CA GLY A 161 7.71 -16.76 -9.66
C GLY A 161 8.99 -16.29 -10.35
N MET A 162 8.80 -15.89 -11.59
CA MET A 162 9.84 -15.27 -12.41
C MET A 162 9.28 -14.00 -13.07
N LYS A 163 10.09 -12.97 -13.14
CA LYS A 163 9.81 -11.74 -13.86
C LYS A 163 10.99 -11.38 -14.77
N TYR A 164 10.67 -10.73 -15.87
CA TYR A 164 11.63 -10.03 -16.70
C TYR A 164 11.40 -8.53 -16.54
N SER A 165 12.46 -7.75 -16.33
CA SER A 165 12.42 -6.29 -16.28
C SER A 165 13.38 -5.75 -17.34
N GLY A 166 12.88 -4.87 -18.20
CA GLY A 166 13.64 -4.06 -19.14
C GLY A 166 13.55 -2.59 -18.74
N TYR A 167 14.47 -1.79 -19.20
CA TYR A 167 14.57 -0.38 -18.80
C TYR A 167 14.72 0.51 -20.03
N GLU A 168 14.15 1.71 -19.95
CA GLU A 168 14.15 2.68 -21.03
C GLU A 168 14.32 4.09 -20.46
N GLY A 169 15.12 4.91 -21.15
CA GLY A 169 15.27 6.32 -20.81
C GLY A 169 13.99 7.08 -21.11
N ASN A 170 13.60 7.98 -20.20
CA ASN A 170 12.53 8.93 -20.47
C ASN A 170 13.09 10.22 -21.11
N SER A 171 12.21 11.16 -21.45
CA SER A 171 12.58 12.43 -22.11
C SER A 171 13.56 13.31 -21.31
N SER A 172 13.85 12.97 -20.07
CA SER A 172 14.74 13.73 -19.17
C SER A 172 16.03 12.98 -18.85
N THR A 173 16.11 11.68 -19.17
CA THR A 173 17.31 10.86 -18.96
C THR A 173 18.45 11.40 -19.83
N SER A 174 19.66 11.50 -19.29
CA SER A 174 20.83 11.95 -20.05
C SER A 174 21.26 10.90 -21.04
N ASP A 175 21.71 11.33 -22.23
CA ASP A 175 22.28 10.42 -23.24
C ASP A 175 23.57 9.72 -22.74
N ASP A 176 24.30 10.35 -21.80
CA ASP A 176 25.51 9.81 -21.17
C ASP A 176 25.20 8.87 -19.98
N PHE A 177 23.92 8.69 -19.62
CA PHE A 177 23.51 7.82 -18.54
C PHE A 177 23.25 6.42 -19.09
N GLU A 178 24.13 5.47 -18.74
CA GLU A 178 23.95 4.08 -19.13
C GLU A 178 22.79 3.44 -18.35
N LEU A 179 21.83 2.88 -19.08
CA LEU A 179 20.69 2.20 -18.49
C LEU A 179 21.08 0.80 -18.01
N PRO A 180 20.44 0.30 -16.96
CA PRO A 180 20.67 -1.07 -16.54
C PRO A 180 20.19 -2.06 -17.61
N ASP A 181 20.91 -3.15 -17.76
CA ASP A 181 20.52 -4.24 -18.66
C ASP A 181 19.19 -4.88 -18.24
N GLY A 182 18.40 -5.26 -19.24
CA GLY A 182 17.19 -6.06 -19.01
C GLY A 182 17.52 -7.41 -18.38
N ARG A 183 16.70 -7.83 -17.38
CA ARG A 183 17.06 -9.00 -16.59
C ARG A 183 15.89 -9.85 -16.14
N PRO A 184 16.06 -11.17 -16.23
CA PRO A 184 15.20 -12.12 -15.55
C PRO A 184 15.50 -12.14 -14.06
N THR A 185 14.44 -12.15 -13.26
CA THR A 185 14.52 -12.25 -11.79
C THR A 185 13.58 -13.37 -11.32
N ALA A 186 14.13 -14.38 -10.66
CA ALA A 186 13.34 -15.35 -9.91
C ALA A 186 13.12 -14.83 -8.49
N PHE A 187 11.98 -15.15 -7.88
CA PHE A 187 11.71 -14.79 -6.50
C PHE A 187 10.91 -15.87 -5.77
N VAL A 188 11.10 -15.91 -4.45
CA VAL A 188 10.28 -16.68 -3.52
C VAL A 188 9.92 -15.79 -2.36
N ARG A 189 8.62 -15.72 -2.05
CA ARG A 189 8.07 -14.98 -0.91
C ARG A 189 7.29 -15.95 -0.02
N GLY A 190 7.45 -15.82 1.29
CA GLY A 190 6.65 -16.54 2.27
C GLY A 190 6.27 -15.65 3.43
N GLY A 191 5.13 -15.93 4.06
CA GLY A 191 4.68 -15.13 5.18
C GLY A 191 3.52 -15.72 5.94
N LEU A 192 3.27 -15.10 7.10
CA LEU A 192 2.12 -15.33 7.96
C LEU A 192 1.22 -14.10 7.91
N ARG A 193 -0.09 -14.31 7.81
CA ARG A 193 -1.09 -13.25 7.79
C ARG A 193 -2.27 -13.59 8.67
N LEU A 194 -2.45 -12.82 9.73
CA LEU A 194 -3.61 -12.86 10.61
C LEU A 194 -4.62 -11.82 10.11
N ALA A 195 -5.86 -12.25 9.94
CA ALA A 195 -6.95 -11.47 9.36
C ALA A 195 -6.67 -11.03 7.91
N GLY A 196 -6.96 -9.80 7.56
CA GLY A 196 -6.74 -9.20 6.25
C GLY A 196 -7.54 -7.92 6.10
N LYS A 197 -7.00 -7.02 5.31
CA LYS A 197 -7.65 -5.75 4.98
C LYS A 197 -8.35 -5.87 3.63
N GLU A 198 -9.55 -5.32 3.52
CA GLU A 198 -10.21 -5.20 2.22
C GLU A 198 -9.33 -4.40 1.24
N PRO A 199 -9.19 -4.85 -0.02
CA PRO A 199 -8.37 -4.18 -1.04
C PRO A 199 -9.06 -2.92 -1.61
N ILE A 200 -9.76 -2.18 -0.76
CA ILE A 200 -10.42 -0.92 -1.10
C ILE A 200 -9.79 0.22 -0.31
N LEU A 201 -9.89 1.42 -0.89
CA LEU A 201 -9.50 2.61 -0.17
C LEU A 201 -10.42 2.86 1.03
N TYR A 202 -9.80 3.04 2.19
CA TYR A 202 -10.51 3.37 3.42
C TYR A 202 -11.60 2.36 3.79
N PRO A 203 -11.25 1.11 4.09
CA PRO A 203 -12.19 0.12 4.59
C PRO A 203 -12.88 0.61 5.87
N ASP A 204 -14.10 0.17 6.12
CA ASP A 204 -14.81 0.53 7.35
C ASP A 204 -14.35 -0.29 8.55
N LEU A 205 -13.90 -1.49 8.30
CA LEU A 205 -13.24 -2.36 9.27
C LEU A 205 -12.07 -3.05 8.58
N GLY A 206 -10.91 -3.02 9.19
CA GLY A 206 -9.73 -3.74 8.74
C GLY A 206 -8.83 -4.05 9.93
N LEU A 207 -8.41 -5.28 10.05
CA LEU A 207 -7.35 -5.71 10.96
C LEU A 207 -6.42 -6.59 10.16
N GLU A 208 -5.14 -6.29 10.21
CA GLU A 208 -4.14 -7.17 9.64
C GLU A 208 -2.88 -7.14 10.49
N VAL A 209 -2.34 -8.32 10.80
CA VAL A 209 -0.99 -8.48 11.32
C VAL A 209 -0.30 -9.51 10.44
N SER A 210 0.79 -9.13 9.81
CA SER A 210 1.50 -10.01 8.89
C SER A 210 3.01 -9.85 9.00
N ALA A 211 3.73 -10.94 8.65
CA ALA A 211 5.18 -10.97 8.58
C ALA A 211 5.60 -11.76 7.35
N TRP A 212 6.59 -11.26 6.63
CA TRP A 212 6.98 -11.71 5.32
C TRP A 212 8.48 -11.78 5.16
N ALA A 213 8.93 -12.73 4.35
CA ALA A 213 10.29 -12.80 3.84
C ALA A 213 10.24 -13.04 2.33
N GLU A 214 11.10 -12.36 1.60
CA GLU A 214 11.25 -12.54 0.16
C GLU A 214 12.73 -12.62 -0.20
N ARG A 215 13.07 -13.54 -1.07
CA ARG A 215 14.38 -13.64 -1.71
C ARG A 215 14.22 -13.50 -3.21
N GLN A 216 15.06 -12.67 -3.81
CA GLN A 216 15.16 -12.44 -5.23
C GLN A 216 16.52 -12.89 -5.74
N TRP A 217 16.55 -13.52 -6.92
CA TRP A 217 17.75 -13.86 -7.66
C TRP A 217 17.66 -13.26 -9.05
N ARG A 218 18.61 -12.40 -9.37
CA ARG A 218 18.75 -11.81 -10.70
C ARG A 218 19.78 -12.58 -11.47
N LEU A 219 19.44 -12.99 -12.70
CA LEU A 219 20.33 -13.80 -13.51
C LEU A 219 21.46 -12.98 -14.14
N ASN A 220 21.26 -11.68 -14.31
CA ASN A 220 22.29 -10.75 -14.76
C ASN A 220 22.58 -9.77 -13.62
N ASP A 221 23.82 -9.73 -13.20
CA ASP A 221 24.42 -8.61 -12.50
C ASP A 221 25.06 -7.69 -13.54
N GLY A 222 25.39 -6.48 -13.17
CA GLY A 222 25.96 -5.49 -14.06
C GLY A 222 26.03 -4.14 -13.39
N THR A 223 26.63 -3.22 -14.10
CA THR A 223 26.72 -1.81 -13.73
C THR A 223 25.81 -0.97 -14.59
N TYR A 224 25.53 0.24 -14.17
CA TYR A 224 24.76 1.25 -14.90
C TYR A 224 25.06 2.63 -14.30
N GLY A 225 24.53 3.67 -14.91
CA GLY A 225 24.70 5.03 -14.40
C GLY A 225 25.70 5.83 -15.22
N PHE A 226 26.36 6.81 -14.60
CA PHE A 226 27.45 7.55 -15.24
C PHE A 226 28.77 6.82 -14.98
N ASP A 227 29.49 6.46 -16.04
CA ASP A 227 30.75 5.73 -15.94
C ASP A 227 30.63 4.47 -15.04
N ASP A 228 29.51 3.73 -15.13
CA ASP A 228 29.29 2.51 -14.35
C ASP A 228 29.29 2.70 -12.82
N ASP A 229 28.87 3.88 -12.36
CA ASP A 229 28.95 4.28 -10.93
C ASP A 229 28.00 3.50 -10.01
N ARG A 230 27.14 2.62 -10.57
CA ARG A 230 26.13 1.86 -9.83
C ARG A 230 26.15 0.40 -10.21
N GLY A 231 26.01 -0.44 -9.18
CA GLY A 231 25.93 -1.89 -9.35
C GLY A 231 24.51 -2.43 -9.13
N VAL A 232 24.26 -3.58 -9.72
CA VAL A 232 23.07 -4.38 -9.47
C VAL A 232 23.47 -5.63 -8.71
N ASN A 233 22.84 -5.84 -7.57
CA ASN A 233 23.09 -7.03 -6.78
C ASN A 233 22.41 -8.27 -7.39
N PRO A 234 23.13 -9.39 -7.56
CA PRO A 234 22.55 -10.61 -8.13
C PRO A 234 21.50 -11.24 -7.20
N LYS A 235 21.50 -10.85 -5.92
CA LYS A 235 20.61 -11.40 -4.90
C LYS A 235 20.17 -10.32 -3.95
N SER A 236 18.89 -10.36 -3.52
CA SER A 236 18.37 -9.49 -2.47
C SER A 236 17.45 -10.27 -1.55
N ASP A 237 17.61 -10.04 -0.25
CA ASP A 237 16.77 -10.59 0.81
C ASP A 237 15.98 -9.45 1.47
N LEU A 238 14.66 -9.58 1.54
CA LEU A 238 13.74 -8.60 2.07
C LEU A 238 12.91 -9.22 3.19
N TYR A 239 12.77 -8.52 4.30
CA TYR A 239 11.97 -8.92 5.44
C TYR A 239 11.07 -7.76 5.86
N TRP A 240 9.80 -8.01 6.13
CA TRP A 240 8.93 -6.97 6.65
C TRP A 240 7.82 -7.54 7.51
N ALA A 241 7.35 -6.71 8.43
CA ALA A 241 6.18 -6.96 9.23
C ALA A 241 5.25 -5.75 9.15
N TYR A 242 3.96 -6.03 9.14
CA TYR A 242 2.90 -5.03 9.09
C TYR A 242 1.87 -5.30 10.18
N ALA A 243 1.40 -4.25 10.83
CA ALA A 243 0.22 -4.30 11.67
C ALA A 243 -0.65 -3.08 11.36
N GLY A 244 -1.92 -3.30 11.07
CA GLY A 244 -2.86 -2.24 10.72
C GLY A 244 -4.25 -2.47 11.31
N LEU A 245 -4.89 -1.36 11.67
CA LEU A 245 -6.27 -1.31 12.16
C LEU A 245 -6.98 -0.15 11.48
N ASP A 246 -8.09 -0.45 10.82
CA ASP A 246 -9.09 0.53 10.39
C ASP A 246 -10.39 0.25 11.12
N TYR A 247 -10.98 1.26 11.72
CA TYR A 247 -12.26 1.13 12.41
C TYR A 247 -13.15 2.35 12.17
N SER A 248 -14.40 2.10 11.80
CA SER A 248 -15.41 3.13 11.57
C SER A 248 -16.58 2.98 12.53
N TRP A 249 -16.92 4.08 13.20
CA TRP A 249 -18.22 4.22 13.87
C TRP A 249 -19.26 4.67 12.83
N THR A 250 -19.84 3.69 12.15
CA THR A 250 -20.74 3.93 11.01
C THR A 250 -21.93 4.81 11.34
N ASN A 251 -22.44 4.73 12.58
CA ASN A 251 -23.59 5.50 13.06
C ASN A 251 -23.30 7.01 13.14
N VAL A 252 -22.07 7.40 13.46
CA VAL A 252 -21.64 8.78 13.62
C VAL A 252 -20.67 9.25 12.53
N GLY A 253 -20.20 8.34 11.67
CA GLY A 253 -19.33 8.64 10.53
C GLY A 253 -17.88 8.92 10.89
N HIS A 254 -17.46 8.66 12.12
CA HIS A 254 -16.06 8.77 12.54
C HIS A 254 -15.28 7.53 12.15
N LYS A 255 -13.99 7.70 11.86
CA LYS A 255 -13.08 6.61 11.52
C LYS A 255 -11.69 6.87 12.08
N ILE A 256 -11.04 5.82 12.57
CA ILE A 256 -9.62 5.82 12.92
C ILE A 256 -8.88 4.81 12.04
N SER A 257 -7.63 5.11 11.77
CA SER A 257 -6.71 4.17 11.12
C SER A 257 -5.36 4.28 11.79
N PHE A 258 -4.75 3.12 12.06
CA PHE A 258 -3.38 3.01 12.54
C PHE A 258 -2.67 1.96 11.69
N ALA A 259 -1.42 2.22 11.35
CA ALA A 259 -0.58 1.24 10.71
C ALA A 259 0.87 1.39 11.18
N THR A 260 1.55 0.28 11.33
CA THR A 260 2.99 0.23 11.49
C THR A 260 3.58 -0.78 10.52
N THR A 261 4.69 -0.42 9.91
CA THR A 261 5.44 -1.29 9.01
C THR A 261 6.91 -1.24 9.41
N ILE A 262 7.51 -2.39 9.57
CA ILE A 262 8.96 -2.53 9.80
C ILE A 262 9.50 -3.27 8.59
N GLY A 263 10.55 -2.74 7.96
CA GLY A 263 11.25 -3.39 6.87
C GLY A 263 12.74 -3.49 7.18
N ASP A 264 13.31 -4.62 6.80
CA ASP A 264 14.75 -4.88 6.83
C ASP A 264 15.14 -5.55 5.52
N SER A 265 16.38 -5.39 5.12
CA SER A 265 16.86 -5.99 3.88
C SER A 265 18.38 -6.20 3.90
N GLU A 266 18.79 -7.25 3.17
CA GLU A 266 20.20 -7.58 2.96
C GLU A 266 20.51 -7.57 1.46
N THR A 267 21.72 -7.16 1.11
CA THR A 267 22.21 -7.13 -0.27
C THR A 267 21.27 -6.40 -1.24
N VAL A 268 20.66 -5.31 -0.79
CA VAL A 268 19.75 -4.51 -1.61
C VAL A 268 20.48 -3.47 -2.42
N ASP A 269 19.85 -3.14 -3.54
CA ASP A 269 20.23 -2.09 -4.46
C ASP A 269 19.03 -1.20 -4.76
N ARG A 270 19.19 -0.30 -5.70
CA ARG A 270 18.14 0.64 -6.13
C ARG A 270 16.84 -0.03 -6.57
N PHE A 271 16.88 -1.29 -7.04
CA PHE A 271 15.74 -2.03 -7.59
C PHE A 271 14.97 -2.82 -6.55
N SER A 272 15.57 -3.05 -5.38
CA SER A 272 14.97 -3.82 -4.29
C SER A 272 14.81 -3.06 -2.99
N ALA A 273 15.42 -1.87 -2.86
CA ALA A 273 15.30 -1.02 -1.68
C ALA A 273 13.86 -0.54 -1.45
N TRP A 274 13.52 -0.33 -0.20
CA TRP A 274 12.22 0.22 0.20
C TRP A 274 12.09 1.68 -0.19
N ARG A 275 10.88 2.08 -0.59
CA ARG A 275 10.60 3.45 -1.05
C ARG A 275 9.46 4.05 -0.22
N LEU A 276 9.76 5.16 0.46
CA LEU A 276 8.80 5.87 1.31
C LEU A 276 8.54 7.28 0.74
N GLY A 277 7.34 7.78 0.92
CA GLY A 277 6.96 9.14 0.53
C GLY A 277 5.67 9.22 -0.25
N GLY A 278 5.17 10.43 -0.43
CA GLY A 278 3.90 10.74 -1.07
C GLY A 278 2.76 10.94 -0.09
N VAL A 279 1.69 11.58 -0.54
CA VAL A 279 0.51 11.89 0.28
C VAL A 279 -0.67 10.94 0.01
N LEU A 280 -0.62 10.18 -1.08
CA LEU A 280 -1.67 9.23 -1.44
C LEU A 280 -1.23 7.78 -1.20
N PRO A 281 -2.14 6.91 -0.72
CA PRO A 281 -1.92 5.47 -0.66
C PRO A 281 -2.03 4.91 -2.08
N LEU A 282 -0.98 5.04 -2.87
CA LEU A 282 -0.94 4.42 -4.20
C LEU A 282 -1.11 2.90 -4.07
N ILE A 283 -1.29 2.22 -5.20
CA ILE A 283 -1.54 0.77 -5.27
C ILE A 283 -0.37 0.00 -4.66
N ALA A 284 -0.29 -0.01 -3.34
CA ALA A 284 0.71 -0.77 -2.60
C ALA A 284 0.00 -1.63 -1.57
N GLU A 285 0.46 -2.86 -1.45
CA GLU A 285 -0.03 -3.78 -0.42
C GLU A 285 0.19 -3.17 0.98
N PHE A 286 1.36 -2.53 1.17
CA PHE A 286 1.75 -1.84 2.41
C PHE A 286 2.16 -0.40 2.08
N PRO A 287 1.22 0.56 2.04
CA PRO A 287 1.53 1.94 1.68
C PRO A 287 2.44 2.61 2.71
N LEU A 288 3.60 3.10 2.29
CA LEU A 288 4.56 3.82 3.10
C LEU A 288 4.41 5.34 2.90
N ILE A 289 3.23 5.86 3.24
CA ILE A 289 2.85 7.26 3.06
C ILE A 289 3.63 8.13 4.05
N LEU A 290 4.20 9.22 3.53
CA LEU A 290 4.84 10.24 4.34
C LEU A 290 4.40 11.62 3.81
N PRO A 291 3.41 12.26 4.45
CA PRO A 291 2.83 13.52 3.98
C PRO A 291 3.88 14.63 3.82
N GLY A 292 3.83 15.37 2.71
CA GLY A 292 4.73 16.47 2.40
C GLY A 292 6.03 16.06 1.70
N TYR A 293 6.35 14.77 1.66
CA TYR A 293 7.47 14.23 0.89
C TYR A 293 7.05 14.01 -0.57
N TYR A 294 8.02 13.95 -1.47
CA TYR A 294 7.77 13.54 -2.85
C TYR A 294 7.34 12.07 -2.90
N TYR A 295 6.66 11.72 -3.95
CA TYR A 295 6.37 10.32 -4.22
C TYR A 295 7.65 9.50 -4.30
N GLN A 296 7.76 8.46 -3.45
CA GLN A 296 8.93 7.58 -3.35
C GLN A 296 10.27 8.31 -3.09
N GLU A 297 10.27 9.37 -2.32
CA GLU A 297 11.44 10.21 -2.07
C GLU A 297 12.57 9.49 -1.33
N LEU A 298 12.23 8.78 -0.27
CA LEU A 298 13.22 8.16 0.61
C LEU A 298 13.49 6.73 0.16
N THR A 299 14.75 6.39 -0.02
CA THR A 299 15.20 5.04 -0.38
C THR A 299 15.89 4.43 0.83
N ALA A 300 15.33 3.34 1.35
CA ALA A 300 15.72 2.75 2.62
C ALA A 300 16.19 1.30 2.46
N ARG A 301 17.21 0.94 3.22
CA ARG A 301 17.63 -0.44 3.46
C ARG A 301 16.82 -1.04 4.61
N ARG A 302 16.63 -0.26 5.68
CA ARG A 302 15.80 -0.60 6.85
C ARG A 302 14.91 0.57 7.22
N PHE A 303 13.75 0.28 7.77
CA PHE A 303 12.88 1.34 8.27
C PHE A 303 11.89 0.84 9.31
N LEU A 304 11.44 1.76 10.14
CA LEU A 304 10.21 1.66 10.91
C LEU A 304 9.30 2.80 10.44
N HIS A 305 8.10 2.48 10.00
CA HIS A 305 7.10 3.47 9.58
C HIS A 305 5.87 3.36 10.46
N LEU A 306 5.38 4.50 10.92
CA LEU A 306 4.17 4.66 11.72
C LEU A 306 3.22 5.60 11.00
N TYR A 307 1.95 5.23 10.95
CA TYR A 307 0.88 6.04 10.36
C TYR A 307 -0.35 6.04 11.27
N ALA A 308 -0.96 7.21 11.43
CA ALA A 308 -2.22 7.36 12.13
C ALA A 308 -3.11 8.35 11.40
N SER A 309 -4.42 8.11 11.39
CA SER A 309 -5.37 9.09 10.89
C SER A 309 -6.70 9.04 11.63
N TYR A 310 -7.35 10.17 11.68
CA TYR A 310 -8.70 10.35 12.21
C TYR A 310 -9.57 11.05 11.20
N VAL A 311 -10.75 10.50 10.94
CA VAL A 311 -11.75 11.05 10.02
C VAL A 311 -13.00 11.38 10.80
N PHE A 312 -13.55 12.58 10.59
CA PHE A 312 -14.81 13.00 11.16
C PHE A 312 -15.74 13.62 10.11
N PRO A 313 -17.06 13.45 10.26
CA PRO A 313 -18.03 13.97 9.32
C PRO A 313 -18.17 15.48 9.46
N LEU A 314 -18.36 16.16 8.33
CA LEU A 314 -18.74 17.57 8.25
C LEU A 314 -20.23 17.65 7.88
N GLY A 315 -21.08 17.78 8.89
CA GLY A 315 -22.53 17.92 8.72
C GLY A 315 -23.28 16.58 8.59
N ALA A 316 -24.59 16.70 8.45
CA ALA A 316 -25.50 15.55 8.42
C ALA A 316 -25.30 14.68 7.16
N GLY A 317 -25.43 13.36 7.33
CA GLY A 317 -25.40 12.36 6.24
C GLY A 317 -24.02 11.94 5.75
N ASN A 318 -22.96 12.33 6.45
CA ASN A 318 -21.57 11.86 6.22
C ASN A 318 -21.08 12.01 4.77
N ARG A 319 -21.63 12.99 4.03
CA ARG A 319 -21.26 13.24 2.62
C ARG A 319 -19.91 13.91 2.50
N PHE A 320 -19.62 14.81 3.40
CA PHE A 320 -18.32 15.46 3.54
C PHE A 320 -17.65 14.97 4.81
N GLN A 321 -16.41 14.59 4.70
CA GLN A 321 -15.59 14.13 5.83
C GLN A 321 -14.25 14.84 5.80
N PHE A 322 -13.78 15.26 6.94
CA PHE A 322 -12.45 15.81 7.10
C PHE A 322 -11.54 14.76 7.74
N ARG A 323 -10.31 14.67 7.24
CA ARG A 323 -9.27 13.78 7.74
C ARG A 323 -8.11 14.58 8.30
N LEU A 324 -7.62 14.15 9.44
CA LEU A 324 -6.31 14.50 9.96
C LEU A 324 -5.44 13.25 9.92
N GLU A 325 -4.18 13.40 9.56
CA GLU A 325 -3.25 12.29 9.51
C GLU A 325 -1.84 12.71 9.88
N GLY A 326 -1.06 11.75 10.37
CA GLY A 326 0.34 11.91 10.65
C GLY A 326 1.10 10.63 10.36
N ALA A 327 2.34 10.78 9.91
CA ALA A 327 3.24 9.68 9.70
C ALA A 327 4.64 10.03 10.19
N GLY A 328 5.37 9.01 10.66
CA GLY A 328 6.77 9.12 11.02
C GLY A 328 7.53 7.89 10.56
N ALA A 329 8.78 8.06 10.20
CA ALA A 329 9.66 6.99 9.79
C ALA A 329 11.06 7.17 10.37
N LEU A 330 11.60 6.10 10.95
CA LEU A 330 13.02 5.97 11.23
C LEU A 330 13.66 5.20 10.07
N VAL A 331 14.62 5.80 9.40
CA VAL A 331 15.15 5.30 8.12
C VAL A 331 16.65 5.06 8.20
N ASP A 332 17.07 3.84 7.90
CA ASP A 332 18.44 3.50 7.54
C ASP A 332 18.52 3.51 6.02
N TYR A 333 19.16 4.52 5.47
CA TYR A 333 19.14 4.79 4.04
C TYR A 333 19.97 3.79 3.23
N LEU A 334 19.60 3.61 1.98
CA LEU A 334 20.48 2.99 1.00
C LEU A 334 21.69 3.92 0.77
N GLU A 335 22.86 3.35 0.59
CA GLU A 335 24.10 4.10 0.30
C GLU A 335 23.91 5.05 -0.88
N GLY A 336 24.33 6.31 -0.70
CA GLY A 336 24.17 7.39 -1.67
C GLY A 336 22.81 8.10 -1.66
N PHE A 337 21.87 7.67 -0.77
CA PHE A 337 20.55 8.28 -0.59
C PHE A 337 20.35 8.90 0.79
N GLU A 338 21.42 9.04 1.55
CA GLU A 338 21.36 9.50 2.94
C GLU A 338 20.74 10.90 3.04
N GLN A 339 19.89 11.07 4.04
CA GLN A 339 19.38 12.35 4.49
C GLN A 339 20.12 12.73 5.80
N PRO A 340 20.21 14.03 6.15
CA PRO A 340 20.88 14.45 7.37
C PRO A 340 20.30 13.85 8.64
N ASP A 341 18.99 13.64 8.70
CA ASP A 341 18.30 13.07 9.85
C ASP A 341 17.70 11.69 9.47
N PRO A 342 17.94 10.64 10.25
CA PRO A 342 17.26 9.35 10.06
C PRO A 342 15.78 9.38 10.44
N TRP A 343 15.33 10.34 11.26
CA TRP A 343 13.92 10.51 11.61
C TRP A 343 13.23 11.46 10.65
N GLN A 344 12.23 10.95 9.96
CA GLN A 344 11.43 11.68 9.01
C GLN A 344 9.98 11.70 9.45
N SER A 345 9.30 12.84 9.35
CA SER A 345 7.91 12.92 9.77
C SER A 345 7.10 13.95 8.97
N GLY A 346 5.81 13.71 8.92
CA GLY A 346 4.88 14.62 8.25
C GLY A 346 3.48 14.52 8.81
N VAL A 347 2.73 15.59 8.60
CA VAL A 347 1.31 15.70 8.95
C VAL A 347 0.50 16.06 7.72
N GLY A 348 -0.75 15.66 7.71
CA GLY A 348 -1.61 15.95 6.59
C GLY A 348 -3.05 16.19 7.02
N CYS A 349 -3.79 16.80 6.12
CA CYS A 349 -5.24 16.89 6.21
C CYS A 349 -5.88 16.58 4.87
N GLY A 350 -7.17 16.25 4.89
CA GLY A 350 -7.88 15.94 3.67
C GLY A 350 -9.37 16.15 3.78
N LEU A 351 -9.99 16.37 2.64
CA LEU A 351 -11.42 16.47 2.48
C LEU A 351 -11.92 15.34 1.59
N THR A 352 -12.89 14.59 2.05
CA THR A 352 -13.53 13.51 1.29
C THR A 352 -14.96 13.87 1.00
N PHE A 353 -15.37 13.76 -0.25
CA PHE A 353 -16.75 13.83 -0.68
C PHE A 353 -17.25 12.49 -1.13
N THR A 354 -18.42 12.08 -0.62
CA THR A 354 -19.12 10.85 -1.00
C THR A 354 -20.59 11.20 -1.24
N PRO A 355 -21.15 10.97 -2.43
CA PRO A 355 -22.56 11.28 -2.72
C PRO A 355 -23.50 10.35 -1.95
N LYS A 356 -24.79 10.70 -1.90
CA LYS A 356 -25.84 9.86 -1.27
C LYS A 356 -25.84 8.41 -1.79
N GLY A 357 -25.54 8.22 -3.07
CA GLY A 357 -25.46 6.90 -3.70
C GLY A 357 -24.26 6.07 -3.30
N LYS A 358 -23.24 6.69 -2.71
CA LYS A 358 -21.96 6.05 -2.32
C LYS A 358 -21.24 5.32 -3.46
N ASN A 359 -21.60 5.59 -4.71
CA ASN A 359 -21.02 4.95 -5.90
C ASN A 359 -19.70 5.57 -6.34
N TYR A 360 -19.37 6.77 -5.86
CA TYR A 360 -18.04 7.33 -6.04
C TYR A 360 -17.56 8.09 -4.81
N ARG A 361 -16.27 8.36 -4.77
CA ARG A 361 -15.60 9.13 -3.72
C ARG A 361 -14.54 10.00 -4.36
N VAL A 362 -14.47 11.25 -3.92
CA VAL A 362 -13.38 12.19 -4.25
C VAL A 362 -12.66 12.54 -2.97
N VAL A 363 -11.34 12.44 -2.97
CA VAL A 363 -10.48 12.77 -1.83
C VAL A 363 -9.47 13.82 -2.27
N LEU A 364 -9.41 14.91 -1.55
CA LEU A 364 -8.34 15.91 -1.64
C LEU A 364 -7.48 15.77 -0.40
N ARG A 365 -6.17 15.79 -0.57
CA ARG A 365 -5.21 15.72 0.53
C ARG A 365 -4.15 16.81 0.40
N TYR A 366 -3.70 17.28 1.54
CA TYR A 366 -2.53 18.13 1.67
C TYR A 366 -1.62 17.52 2.73
N GLY A 367 -0.33 17.59 2.49
CA GLY A 367 0.70 17.10 3.41
C GLY A 367 1.81 18.12 3.62
N TYR A 368 2.33 18.15 4.85
CA TYR A 368 3.53 18.88 5.23
C TYR A 368 4.54 17.93 5.86
N GLY A 369 5.75 17.87 5.31
CA GLY A 369 6.86 17.04 5.79
C GLY A 369 7.87 17.91 6.53
N PHE A 370 8.10 17.63 7.81
CA PHE A 370 8.96 18.47 8.66
C PHE A 370 10.44 18.34 8.29
N GLY A 371 10.94 17.11 8.08
CA GLY A 371 12.34 16.84 7.72
C GLY A 371 12.59 16.76 6.21
N ALA A 372 11.59 17.05 5.38
CA ALA A 372 11.75 16.99 3.94
C ALA A 372 12.67 18.10 3.44
N ILE A 373 13.80 17.74 2.87
CA ILE A 373 14.75 18.71 2.30
C ILE A 373 14.30 19.08 0.89
N ARG A 374 14.46 20.35 0.56
CA ARG A 374 14.15 20.91 -0.77
C ARG A 374 15.34 21.66 -1.35
N ASN A 375 15.25 22.01 -2.61
CA ASN A 375 16.28 22.75 -3.35
C ASN A 375 16.94 23.81 -2.45
N ASN A 376 18.27 23.78 -2.37
CA ASN A 376 19.10 24.65 -1.53
C ASN A 376 19.23 24.25 -0.04
N GLY A 377 18.81 23.07 0.36
CA GLY A 377 18.93 22.59 1.76
C GLY A 377 17.85 23.14 2.71
N ASP A 378 16.83 23.80 2.18
CA ASP A 378 15.70 24.28 2.99
C ASP A 378 14.86 23.10 3.47
N GLU A 379 14.52 23.09 4.75
CA GLU A 379 13.62 22.11 5.35
C GLU A 379 12.14 22.47 5.10
N GLY A 380 11.31 21.44 5.10
CA GLY A 380 9.86 21.54 4.94
C GLY A 380 9.37 21.30 3.52
N GLY A 381 8.64 20.22 3.34
CA GLY A 381 8.01 19.84 2.08
C GLY A 381 6.50 20.04 2.11
N HIS A 382 5.92 20.39 0.97
CA HIS A 382 4.47 20.52 0.80
C HIS A 382 4.03 19.68 -0.38
N SER A 383 2.97 18.89 -0.21
CA SER A 383 2.38 18.09 -1.30
C SER A 383 0.85 18.15 -1.26
N VAL A 384 0.24 17.99 -2.41
CA VAL A 384 -1.21 17.84 -2.56
C VAL A 384 -1.50 16.59 -3.35
N GLY A 385 -2.62 15.94 -3.00
CA GLY A 385 -3.09 14.76 -3.72
C GLY A 385 -4.58 14.85 -3.97
N ILE A 386 -4.99 14.37 -5.13
CA ILE A 386 -6.38 14.12 -5.48
C ILE A 386 -6.56 12.65 -5.81
N LEU A 387 -7.64 12.08 -5.31
CA LEU A 387 -7.98 10.71 -5.59
C LEU A 387 -9.48 10.61 -5.88
N PHE A 388 -9.80 9.91 -6.95
CA PHE A 388 -11.15 9.57 -7.35
C PHE A 388 -11.30 8.05 -7.34
N GLN A 389 -12.36 7.54 -6.72
CA GLN A 389 -12.74 6.14 -6.77
C GLN A 389 -14.18 6.02 -7.20
N TYR A 390 -14.47 5.14 -8.14
CA TYR A 390 -15.80 4.78 -8.59
C TYR A 390 -16.08 3.30 -8.35
N ASP A 391 -17.23 2.98 -7.75
CA ASP A 391 -17.68 1.63 -7.42
C ASP A 391 -18.87 1.28 -8.34
N PHE A 392 -18.60 0.46 -9.36
CA PHE A 392 -19.61 0.04 -10.35
C PHE A 392 -20.64 -0.91 -9.74
N GLU A 393 -20.27 -1.74 -8.75
CA GLU A 393 -21.20 -2.66 -8.09
C GLU A 393 -22.31 -1.92 -7.35
N ARG A 394 -21.95 -0.85 -6.65
CA ARG A 394 -22.92 0.00 -5.98
C ARG A 394 -23.81 0.77 -6.97
N HIS A 395 -23.29 1.08 -8.12
CA HIS A 395 -24.06 1.71 -9.19
C HIS A 395 -25.11 0.74 -9.72
N TRP A 396 -24.73 -0.47 -10.11
CA TRP A 396 -25.64 -1.46 -10.71
C TRP A 396 -26.72 -1.95 -9.76
N ARG A 397 -26.40 -2.21 -8.51
CA ARG A 397 -27.40 -2.58 -7.49
C ARG A 397 -28.49 -1.52 -7.30
N ARG A 398 -28.23 -0.28 -7.68
CA ARG A 398 -29.16 0.84 -7.55
C ARG A 398 -30.00 1.08 -8.81
N THR A 399 -29.49 0.77 -9.99
CA THR A 399 -30.15 0.98 -11.28
C THR A 399 -30.88 -0.26 -11.79
N GLY A 400 -30.63 -1.42 -11.19
CA GLY A 400 -31.23 -2.71 -11.54
C GLY A 400 -32.51 -3.06 -10.77
N ASN A 401 -33.14 -2.08 -10.10
CA ASN A 401 -34.48 -2.18 -9.50
C ASN A 401 -35.50 -1.33 -10.29
#